data_68545f9ec8faa2c3f509cec36b99cc51
#
_entry.id   68545f9ec8faa2c3f509cec36b99cc51
#
_cell.length_a   1.000
_cell.length_b   1.000
_cell.length_c   1.000
_cell.angle_alpha   90.00
_cell.angle_beta   90.00
_cell.angle_gamma   90.00
#
_symmetry.space_group_name_H-M   'P 1'
#
loop_
_entity.id
_entity.type
_entity.pdbx_description
1 polymer ?
#
loop_
_entity_poly.entity_id
_entity_poly.type
_entity_poly.pdbx_seq_one_letter_code
_entity_poly.pdbx_strand_id
1 'polypeptide(L)'
;MRKGKRWSVTAGAAVMALLLGTGILEVNVYGSDFVSNVVLEEVPDTETEITGEDIFTDGSGLQDHTDGNGGDGNGADNNIGDGADMGSVGGGYMGGYSSGSPSGTSEKIIRQPKLMLESCNLSGAEVKAGSETALEAVLVNKGAQDRIYNLKVTLSVEAKDVFLSEKSFYFGRVGAKEKIYLNSMVKVMPGAEEGFVPVTASFEYEDKKGTACTGTERLEFHVVQPSKVHLECGDIPAEAASTDTLMLSVKVQNLSRTPVNNVRVSLKGKGLFPKEKVFVGNMEAGTQGEGVMRVYVGTRTMEKPGVDSGTSESEMFGNVKGKLVLAYEDSRGNTHKEEKKFKLEITKPKIQTLKVEKPKKANSWWFSVIAAGGAGMLAVIVLLLGRLRRQKVRIEEMKKMYGGSI
;
A
#
# COMPACT_ATOMS: atom_id res chain seq x y z
N MET A 1 48.22 13.89 42.15
CA MET A 1 47.30 13.07 41.34
C MET A 1 47.95 12.75 40.02
N ARG A 2 48.41 11.52 39.84
CA ARG A 2 49.28 11.09 38.72
C ARG A 2 48.43 10.58 37.54
N LYS A 3 48.60 11.19 36.37
CA LYS A 3 48.07 10.73 35.10
C LYS A 3 49.00 9.61 34.58
N GLY A 4 48.50 8.36 34.49
CA GLY A 4 49.21 7.25 33.86
C GLY A 4 49.03 7.31 32.33
N LYS A 5 50.14 7.41 31.61
CA LYS A 5 50.22 7.15 30.17
C LYS A 5 50.21 5.66 29.92
N ARG A 6 49.20 5.16 29.23
CA ARG A 6 49.25 3.81 28.61
C ARG A 6 49.81 3.97 27.19
N TRP A 7 50.95 3.35 26.97
CA TRP A 7 51.48 3.15 25.63
C TRP A 7 50.95 1.83 25.10
N SER A 8 50.33 1.87 23.90
CA SER A 8 49.87 0.67 23.22
C SER A 8 51.02 0.08 22.39
N VAL A 9 51.38 -1.13 22.73
CA VAL A 9 52.28 -2.00 21.96
C VAL A 9 51.44 -2.76 20.95
N THR A 10 51.28 -2.25 19.75
CA THR A 10 50.59 -2.97 18.64
C THR A 10 51.18 -2.67 17.26
N ALA A 11 52.38 -2.16 17.18
CA ALA A 11 53.07 -1.94 15.89
C ALA A 11 54.08 -3.05 15.50
N GLY A 12 54.23 -4.12 16.31
CA GLY A 12 55.25 -5.12 16.08
C GLY A 12 54.78 -6.41 15.40
N ALA A 13 53.49 -6.67 15.33
CA ALA A 13 52.99 -7.98 14.83
C ALA A 13 52.65 -7.98 13.32
N ALA A 14 52.53 -6.82 12.67
CA ALA A 14 52.12 -6.77 11.26
C ALA A 14 53.28 -6.92 10.24
N VAL A 15 54.53 -6.89 10.68
CA VAL A 15 55.70 -6.98 9.78
C VAL A 15 56.17 -8.41 9.55
N MET A 16 55.80 -9.37 10.42
CA MET A 16 56.26 -10.75 10.28
C MET A 16 55.33 -11.66 9.47
N ALA A 17 54.11 -11.21 9.11
CA ALA A 17 53.19 -12.02 8.31
C ALA A 17 53.39 -11.86 6.79
N LEU A 18 54.26 -10.96 6.35
CA LEU A 18 54.49 -10.67 4.91
C LEU A 18 55.62 -11.53 4.29
N LEU A 19 56.21 -12.43 5.05
CA LEU A 19 57.33 -13.30 4.60
C LEU A 19 56.98 -14.75 4.40
N LEU A 20 55.75 -15.18 4.71
CA LEU A 20 55.34 -16.57 4.50
C LEU A 20 54.08 -16.59 3.62
N GLY A 21 54.25 -16.31 2.34
CA GLY A 21 53.24 -16.30 1.30
C GLY A 21 52.21 -17.44 1.36
N THR A 22 51.16 -17.31 2.15
CA THR A 22 49.92 -18.09 2.02
C THR A 22 48.80 -17.39 2.76
N GLY A 23 47.71 -17.08 2.02
CA GLY A 23 46.40 -16.85 2.61
C GLY A 23 46.00 -15.40 2.86
N ILE A 24 45.00 -14.99 2.15
CA ILE A 24 44.23 -13.78 2.29
C ILE A 24 43.64 -13.71 3.70
N LEU A 25 44.04 -12.73 4.50
CA LEU A 25 43.39 -12.39 5.78
C LEU A 25 42.59 -11.09 5.56
N GLU A 26 41.29 -11.24 5.46
CA GLU A 26 40.37 -10.10 5.60
C GLU A 26 40.37 -9.60 7.04
N VAL A 27 40.80 -8.36 7.23
CA VAL A 27 40.71 -7.69 8.53
C VAL A 27 39.35 -7.01 8.62
N ASN A 28 38.44 -7.61 9.35
CA ASN A 28 37.20 -6.99 9.78
C ASN A 28 37.46 -6.04 10.94
N VAL A 29 37.24 -4.75 10.70
CA VAL A 29 37.23 -3.71 11.75
C VAL A 29 35.87 -3.72 12.42
N TYR A 30 35.80 -4.20 13.63
CA TYR A 30 34.59 -4.11 14.46
C TYR A 30 34.45 -2.71 15.04
N GLY A 31 33.41 -2.00 14.62
CA GLY A 31 32.78 -0.92 15.36
C GLY A 31 31.47 -1.48 15.94
N SER A 32 31.23 -1.19 17.20
CA SER A 32 30.24 -1.72 18.10
C SER A 32 28.80 -1.73 17.59
N ASP A 33 28.10 -2.83 18.00
CA ASP A 33 26.66 -2.97 18.21
C ASP A 33 25.72 -2.99 16.99
N PHE A 34 25.55 -4.18 16.40
CA PHE A 34 24.22 -4.77 16.18
C PHE A 34 24.37 -6.25 15.74
N VAL A 35 23.88 -7.15 16.57
CA VAL A 35 23.77 -8.57 16.25
C VAL A 35 22.51 -8.79 15.44
N SER A 36 22.62 -9.22 14.19
CA SER A 36 21.52 -9.91 13.51
C SER A 36 22.07 -11.14 12.80
N ASN A 37 21.65 -12.30 13.29
CA ASN A 37 21.88 -13.59 12.69
C ASN A 37 21.18 -13.63 11.31
N VAL A 38 21.97 -13.75 10.25
CA VAL A 38 21.48 -14.18 8.94
C VAL A 38 22.00 -15.60 8.71
N VAL A 39 21.09 -16.54 8.75
CA VAL A 39 21.30 -17.91 8.28
C VAL A 39 21.21 -17.86 6.75
N LEU A 40 22.31 -18.16 6.08
CA LEU A 40 22.31 -18.39 4.64
C LEU A 40 22.02 -19.88 4.42
N GLU A 41 20.83 -20.16 3.93
CA GLU A 41 20.45 -21.44 3.38
C GLU A 41 20.84 -21.46 1.90
N GLU A 42 21.70 -22.38 1.53
CA GLU A 42 22.07 -22.65 0.14
C GLU A 42 20.87 -23.27 -0.59
N VAL A 43 20.46 -22.67 -1.68
CA VAL A 43 19.48 -23.24 -2.63
C VAL A 43 20.23 -23.70 -3.87
N PRO A 44 20.09 -24.95 -4.32
CA PRO A 44 20.78 -25.46 -5.50
C PRO A 44 20.16 -24.94 -6.79
N ASP A 45 21.02 -24.59 -7.72
CA ASP A 45 20.73 -24.24 -9.10
C ASP A 45 19.94 -25.34 -9.82
N THR A 46 18.77 -25.00 -10.33
CA THR A 46 18.15 -25.75 -11.42
C THR A 46 17.72 -24.75 -12.50
N GLU A 47 18.48 -24.73 -13.56
CA GLU A 47 18.12 -24.16 -14.83
C GLU A 47 16.88 -24.88 -15.40
N THR A 48 15.84 -24.13 -15.71
CA THR A 48 14.83 -24.56 -16.70
C THR A 48 14.48 -23.37 -17.59
N GLU A 49 14.97 -23.44 -18.81
CA GLU A 49 14.46 -22.68 -19.94
C GLU A 49 12.97 -22.93 -20.10
N ILE A 50 12.17 -21.86 -20.15
CA ILE A 50 10.84 -21.92 -20.75
C ILE A 50 10.73 -20.77 -21.75
N THR A 51 10.88 -21.12 -23.00
CA THR A 51 10.39 -20.40 -24.18
C THR A 51 8.89 -20.60 -24.26
N GLY A 52 8.12 -19.53 -24.43
CA GLY A 52 6.69 -19.61 -24.70
C GLY A 52 6.07 -18.23 -24.80
N GLU A 53 6.01 -17.73 -26.02
CA GLU A 53 5.16 -16.63 -26.44
C GLU A 53 3.70 -17.04 -26.24
N ASP A 54 2.89 -16.23 -25.57
CA ASP A 54 1.44 -16.28 -25.73
C ASP A 54 0.87 -14.86 -25.88
N ILE A 55 0.54 -14.61 -27.12
CA ILE A 55 -0.26 -13.53 -27.67
C ILE A 55 -1.71 -13.72 -27.21
N PHE A 56 -2.27 -12.80 -26.45
CA PHE A 56 -3.72 -12.68 -26.30
C PHE A 56 -4.28 -11.66 -27.29
N THR A 57 -4.88 -12.19 -28.33
CA THR A 57 -5.76 -11.46 -29.24
C THR A 57 -7.17 -11.43 -28.68
N ASP A 58 -7.72 -10.23 -28.65
CA ASP A 58 -9.12 -9.86 -28.56
C ASP A 58 -9.95 -10.55 -29.66
N GLY A 59 -11.15 -11.02 -29.30
CA GLY A 59 -12.06 -11.68 -30.22
C GLY A 59 -13.50 -11.60 -29.75
N SER A 60 -14.15 -10.48 -30.01
CA SER A 60 -15.59 -10.34 -30.07
C SER A 60 -16.18 -11.27 -31.13
N GLY A 61 -17.25 -12.01 -30.80
CA GLY A 61 -17.99 -12.81 -31.76
C GLY A 61 -19.34 -13.25 -31.23
N LEU A 62 -20.36 -12.46 -31.51
CA LEU A 62 -21.75 -12.85 -31.56
C LEU A 62 -21.94 -13.99 -32.60
N GLN A 63 -22.66 -15.05 -32.26
CA GLN A 63 -23.57 -15.74 -33.19
C GLN A 63 -24.63 -16.54 -32.44
N ASP A 64 -25.82 -16.13 -32.72
CA ASP A 64 -27.14 -16.62 -32.82
C ASP A 64 -27.20 -17.97 -33.57
N HIS A 65 -27.90 -18.98 -33.00
CA HIS A 65 -28.59 -20.02 -33.77
C HIS A 65 -29.81 -20.56 -33.01
N THR A 66 -30.91 -20.18 -33.59
CA THR A 66 -32.25 -20.77 -33.56
C THR A 66 -32.29 -22.27 -33.95
N ASP A 67 -33.46 -22.86 -33.66
CA ASP A 67 -34.07 -24.10 -34.12
C ASP A 67 -33.77 -25.33 -33.27
N GLY A 68 -34.72 -26.09 -32.83
CA GLY A 68 -36.13 -26.34 -33.21
C GLY A 68 -36.60 -27.60 -32.52
N ASN A 69 -37.88 -27.56 -32.28
CA ASN A 69 -38.83 -28.64 -32.44
C ASN A 69 -38.81 -29.90 -31.58
N GLY A 70 -39.93 -30.08 -30.91
CA GLY A 70 -40.73 -31.27 -31.05
C GLY A 70 -40.73 -32.26 -29.90
N GLY A 71 -41.92 -32.57 -29.42
CA GLY A 71 -42.16 -33.88 -28.90
C GLY A 71 -43.09 -33.99 -27.68
N ASP A 72 -44.34 -34.17 -27.99
CA ASP A 72 -45.44 -34.71 -27.19
C ASP A 72 -45.07 -35.84 -26.23
N GLY A 73 -45.85 -35.97 -25.14
CA GLY A 73 -45.88 -37.20 -24.36
C GLY A 73 -46.60 -37.08 -23.03
N ASN A 74 -47.88 -37.08 -23.08
CA ASN A 74 -48.93 -37.80 -22.34
C ASN A 74 -48.48 -38.84 -21.29
N GLY A 75 -49.25 -38.88 -20.18
CA GLY A 75 -49.33 -40.00 -19.25
C GLY A 75 -49.38 -39.50 -17.82
N ALA A 76 -50.56 -39.37 -17.29
CA ALA A 76 -51.50 -40.33 -16.72
C ALA A 76 -50.97 -41.02 -15.44
N ASP A 77 -51.79 -40.77 -14.44
CA ASP A 77 -52.27 -41.73 -13.44
C ASP A 77 -51.49 -42.04 -12.16
N ASN A 78 -52.38 -42.06 -11.21
CA ASN A 78 -52.53 -42.94 -10.02
C ASN A 78 -51.96 -42.37 -8.70
N ASN A 79 -52.88 -42.00 -7.81
CA ASN A 79 -53.96 -42.74 -7.07
C ASN A 79 -53.40 -43.54 -5.88
N ILE A 80 -54.29 -43.57 -4.85
CA ILE A 80 -54.28 -44.43 -3.67
C ILE A 80 -53.57 -43.82 -2.45
N GLY A 81 -54.20 -43.71 -1.32
CA GLY A 81 -55.46 -44.24 -0.76
C GLY A 81 -55.54 -43.99 0.71
N ASP A 82 -56.68 -44.09 1.15
CA ASP A 82 -57.20 -44.72 2.36
C ASP A 82 -56.94 -44.12 3.72
N GLY A 83 -57.90 -43.96 4.49
CA GLY A 83 -58.89 -44.70 5.19
C GLY A 83 -59.75 -43.83 6.05
N ALA A 84 -61.00 -44.03 5.90
CA ALA A 84 -61.94 -44.64 6.77
C ALA A 84 -62.03 -44.12 8.20
N ASP A 85 -63.16 -43.66 8.68
CA ASP A 85 -64.20 -44.52 9.21
C ASP A 85 -65.45 -43.73 9.59
N MET A 86 -66.57 -44.23 9.13
CA MET A 86 -67.86 -44.55 9.73
C MET A 86 -68.49 -43.67 10.81
N GLY A 87 -69.71 -43.34 10.56
CA GLY A 87 -70.73 -43.05 11.57
C GLY A 87 -72.05 -42.57 11.01
N SER A 88 -72.86 -43.61 10.68
CA SER A 88 -74.25 -43.63 10.23
C SER A 88 -75.22 -43.11 11.26
N VAL A 89 -76.44 -42.84 10.78
CA VAL A 89 -77.84 -42.93 11.22
C VAL A 89 -78.51 -41.56 11.21
N GLY A 90 -79.40 -41.25 10.28
CA GLY A 90 -80.71 -41.74 10.10
C GLY A 90 -81.75 -40.83 10.69
N GLY A 91 -82.70 -40.37 9.87
CA GLY A 91 -83.94 -39.80 10.37
C GLY A 91 -84.45 -38.63 9.55
N GLY A 92 -85.27 -38.93 8.58
CA GLY A 92 -86.02 -37.96 7.83
C GLY A 92 -87.11 -37.31 8.69
N TYR A 93 -87.60 -36.17 8.24
CA TYR A 93 -88.99 -35.77 8.18
C TYR A 93 -89.16 -34.56 7.27
N MET A 94 -90.19 -34.68 6.45
CA MET A 94 -90.72 -33.64 5.58
C MET A 94 -91.24 -32.40 6.35
N GLY A 95 -91.20 -31.28 5.72
CA GLY A 95 -92.18 -30.22 5.97
C GLY A 95 -91.69 -28.79 5.92
N GLY A 96 -92.15 -28.03 4.95
CA GLY A 96 -92.34 -26.63 5.08
C GLY A 96 -91.61 -25.76 4.09
N TYR A 97 -92.24 -25.53 2.92
CA TYR A 97 -91.94 -24.39 2.08
C TYR A 97 -92.11 -23.07 2.84
N SER A 98 -91.01 -22.36 3.11
CA SER A 98 -91.10 -20.97 3.41
C SER A 98 -90.07 -20.27 2.52
N SER A 99 -90.59 -19.62 1.51
CA SER A 99 -89.84 -18.68 0.67
C SER A 99 -89.51 -17.44 1.49
N GLY A 100 -88.46 -17.56 2.27
CA GLY A 100 -87.77 -16.40 2.85
C GLY A 100 -86.52 -16.12 2.01
N SER A 101 -86.55 -15.10 1.17
CA SER A 101 -85.32 -14.53 0.59
C SER A 101 -84.38 -14.27 1.68
N PRO A 102 -83.18 -14.84 1.70
CA PRO A 102 -82.11 -14.31 2.54
C PRO A 102 -81.69 -12.95 1.95
N SER A 103 -82.18 -11.93 2.58
CA SER A 103 -81.58 -10.61 2.45
C SER A 103 -80.10 -10.78 2.84
N GLY A 104 -79.30 -11.22 1.89
CA GLY A 104 -77.83 -11.25 2.05
C GLY A 104 -77.36 -9.84 2.22
N THR A 105 -77.23 -9.43 3.44
CA THR A 105 -76.33 -8.36 3.78
C THR A 105 -74.95 -8.86 3.35
N SER A 106 -74.55 -8.49 2.13
CA SER A 106 -73.16 -8.62 1.67
C SER A 106 -72.31 -7.88 2.69
N GLU A 107 -71.70 -8.59 3.59
CA GLU A 107 -70.67 -8.02 4.46
C GLU A 107 -69.66 -7.32 3.54
N LYS A 108 -69.69 -6.00 3.58
CA LYS A 108 -68.76 -5.19 2.81
C LYS A 108 -67.41 -5.46 3.36
N ILE A 109 -66.63 -6.27 2.65
CA ILE A 109 -65.21 -6.53 3.01
C ILE A 109 -64.48 -5.20 3.06
N ILE A 110 -64.13 -4.76 4.24
CA ILE A 110 -63.39 -3.55 4.45
C ILE A 110 -61.92 -3.89 4.37
N ARG A 111 -61.28 -3.44 3.33
CA ARG A 111 -59.85 -3.56 3.14
C ARG A 111 -59.16 -2.42 3.85
N GLN A 112 -58.18 -2.74 4.69
CA GLN A 112 -57.35 -1.69 5.34
C GLN A 112 -56.47 -0.99 4.29
N PRO A 113 -56.37 0.33 4.35
CA PRO A 113 -55.46 1.08 3.50
C PRO A 113 -53.99 0.70 3.85
N LYS A 114 -53.13 0.67 2.85
CA LYS A 114 -51.70 0.38 3.03
C LYS A 114 -50.90 1.63 2.69
N LEU A 115 -50.18 2.16 3.68
CA LEU A 115 -49.19 3.17 3.46
C LEU A 115 -47.87 2.49 3.16
N MET A 116 -47.20 2.92 2.10
CA MET A 116 -45.91 2.33 1.64
C MET A 116 -44.93 3.42 1.23
N LEU A 117 -43.65 3.13 1.42
CA LEU A 117 -42.58 3.95 0.87
C LEU A 117 -42.54 3.74 -0.66
N GLU A 118 -42.66 4.82 -1.42
CA GLU A 118 -42.56 4.79 -2.88
C GLU A 118 -41.13 5.05 -3.34
N SER A 119 -40.47 6.04 -2.74
CA SER A 119 -39.09 6.39 -3.05
C SER A 119 -38.42 7.12 -1.88
N CYS A 120 -37.12 7.02 -1.82
CA CYS A 120 -36.28 7.84 -0.96
C CYS A 120 -34.95 8.11 -1.67
N ASN A 121 -34.52 9.36 -1.64
CA ASN A 121 -33.28 9.79 -2.29
C ASN A 121 -32.01 9.20 -1.64
N LEU A 122 -32.08 8.80 -0.37
CA LEU A 122 -30.96 8.17 0.35
C LEU A 122 -30.93 6.66 0.25
N SER A 123 -31.98 6.02 -0.32
CA SER A 123 -31.98 4.55 -0.45
C SER A 123 -30.81 4.07 -1.31
N GLY A 124 -29.88 3.33 -0.71
CA GLY A 124 -28.64 2.86 -1.36
C GLY A 124 -27.62 3.97 -1.70
N ALA A 125 -27.83 5.21 -1.26
CA ALA A 125 -26.91 6.30 -1.53
C ALA A 125 -25.70 6.29 -0.57
N GLU A 126 -24.59 6.88 -1.02
CA GLU A 126 -23.39 7.11 -0.20
C GLU A 126 -23.48 8.49 0.48
N VAL A 127 -23.28 8.51 1.80
CA VAL A 127 -23.22 9.73 2.61
C VAL A 127 -21.85 9.77 3.31
N LYS A 128 -21.13 10.88 3.10
CA LYS A 128 -19.79 11.03 3.70
C LYS A 128 -19.90 11.32 5.20
N ALA A 129 -19.07 10.67 5.99
CA ALA A 129 -18.89 11.03 7.39
C ALA A 129 -18.44 12.49 7.52
N GLY A 130 -19.06 13.22 8.47
CA GLY A 130 -18.86 14.65 8.65
C GLY A 130 -19.69 15.54 7.75
N SER A 131 -20.64 14.99 6.96
CA SER A 131 -21.54 15.77 6.10
C SER A 131 -22.99 15.80 6.61
N GLU A 132 -23.75 16.75 6.08
CA GLU A 132 -25.19 16.83 6.22
C GLU A 132 -25.82 16.68 4.84
N THR A 133 -26.88 15.86 4.75
CA THR A 133 -27.55 15.55 3.49
C THR A 133 -29.06 15.54 3.71
N ALA A 134 -29.83 16.09 2.75
CA ALA A 134 -31.28 16.02 2.81
C ALA A 134 -31.79 14.59 2.62
N LEU A 135 -32.72 14.17 3.48
CA LEU A 135 -33.53 12.97 3.33
C LEU A 135 -34.89 13.40 2.79
N GLU A 136 -35.21 12.97 1.59
CA GLU A 136 -36.49 13.20 0.94
C GLU A 136 -37.13 11.85 0.66
N ALA A 137 -38.20 11.53 1.38
CA ALA A 137 -38.95 10.30 1.21
C ALA A 137 -40.38 10.56 0.77
N VAL A 138 -40.87 9.74 -0.14
CA VAL A 138 -42.25 9.80 -0.63
C VAL A 138 -42.99 8.57 -0.16
N LEU A 139 -44.03 8.76 0.64
CA LEU A 139 -44.96 7.73 1.02
C LEU A 139 -46.24 7.84 0.19
N VAL A 140 -46.85 6.72 -0.12
CA VAL A 140 -48.11 6.68 -0.87
C VAL A 140 -49.13 5.79 -0.20
N ASN A 141 -50.37 6.29 -0.09
CA ASN A 141 -51.47 5.43 0.31
C ASN A 141 -51.88 4.54 -0.87
N LYS A 142 -51.49 3.27 -0.85
CA LYS A 142 -51.83 2.25 -1.89
C LYS A 142 -53.28 1.78 -1.85
N GLY A 143 -54.07 2.24 -0.85
CA GLY A 143 -55.50 1.95 -0.77
C GLY A 143 -56.23 2.39 -2.06
N ALA A 144 -57.13 1.56 -2.61
CA ALA A 144 -57.81 1.83 -3.86
C ALA A 144 -58.82 2.96 -3.73
N GLN A 145 -59.53 3.03 -2.60
CA GLN A 145 -60.60 4.01 -2.34
C GLN A 145 -60.62 4.50 -0.89
N ASP A 146 -59.79 3.93 0.00
CA ASP A 146 -59.86 4.22 1.39
C ASP A 146 -58.86 5.31 1.78
N ARG A 147 -59.32 6.27 2.59
CA ARG A 147 -58.53 7.34 3.17
C ARG A 147 -57.87 6.89 4.46
N ILE A 148 -56.76 7.49 4.78
CA ILE A 148 -56.04 7.39 6.04
C ILE A 148 -56.29 8.67 6.84
N TYR A 149 -56.50 8.55 8.14
CA TYR A 149 -56.71 9.63 9.10
C TYR A 149 -55.69 9.58 10.20
N ASN A 150 -55.39 10.72 10.78
CA ASN A 150 -54.49 10.85 11.93
C ASN A 150 -53.13 10.17 11.76
N LEU A 151 -52.58 10.27 10.53
CA LEU A 151 -51.31 9.63 10.24
C LEU A 151 -50.16 10.32 10.97
N LYS A 152 -49.45 9.57 11.82
CA LYS A 152 -48.17 9.95 12.39
C LYS A 152 -47.09 9.06 11.77
N VAL A 153 -46.03 9.68 11.27
CA VAL A 153 -44.82 9.01 10.75
C VAL A 153 -43.67 9.33 11.69
N THR A 154 -42.99 8.31 12.17
CA THR A 154 -41.78 8.48 13.00
C THR A 154 -40.60 7.87 12.31
N LEU A 155 -39.55 8.67 12.06
CA LEU A 155 -38.27 8.21 11.54
C LEU A 155 -37.33 7.92 12.69
N SER A 156 -36.66 6.77 12.66
CA SER A 156 -35.63 6.38 13.63
C SER A 156 -34.40 5.84 12.94
N VAL A 157 -33.25 6.14 13.55
CA VAL A 157 -31.91 5.64 13.15
C VAL A 157 -31.27 5.00 14.36
N GLU A 158 -30.78 3.79 14.22
CA GLU A 158 -30.14 3.08 15.34
C GLU A 158 -28.66 3.43 15.53
N ALA A 159 -28.01 4.02 14.51
CA ALA A 159 -26.62 4.43 14.58
C ALA A 159 -26.43 5.65 15.49
N LYS A 160 -25.57 5.53 16.49
CA LYS A 160 -25.31 6.58 17.51
C LYS A 160 -24.72 7.89 16.95
N ASP A 161 -24.01 7.79 15.79
CA ASP A 161 -23.29 8.91 15.17
C ASP A 161 -24.05 9.50 13.97
N VAL A 162 -25.33 9.15 13.82
CA VAL A 162 -26.21 9.65 12.77
C VAL A 162 -27.46 10.28 13.39
N PHE A 163 -27.75 11.49 12.99
CA PHE A 163 -28.85 12.29 13.57
C PHE A 163 -29.79 12.74 12.46
N LEU A 164 -31.10 12.71 12.77
CA LEU A 164 -32.14 13.29 11.95
C LEU A 164 -32.59 14.62 12.58
N SER A 165 -32.74 15.68 11.78
CA SER A 165 -33.26 16.97 12.26
C SER A 165 -34.72 16.86 12.64
N GLU A 166 -35.52 16.23 11.79
CA GLU A 166 -36.93 15.99 12.02
C GLU A 166 -37.22 14.49 12.03
N LYS A 167 -37.86 14.03 13.10
CA LYS A 167 -38.12 12.63 13.36
C LYS A 167 -39.60 12.28 13.32
N SER A 168 -40.51 13.25 13.39
CA SER A 168 -41.94 12.99 13.49
C SER A 168 -42.74 13.94 12.60
N PHE A 169 -43.65 13.36 11.85
CA PHE A 169 -44.50 14.06 10.91
C PHE A 169 -45.95 13.68 11.17
N TYR A 170 -46.89 14.65 11.05
CA TYR A 170 -48.30 14.43 11.24
C TYR A 170 -49.12 14.93 10.04
N PHE A 171 -50.04 14.10 9.59
CA PHE A 171 -50.97 14.39 8.50
C PHE A 171 -52.39 14.03 8.95
N GLY A 172 -53.26 15.00 9.05
CA GLY A 172 -54.62 14.78 9.54
C GLY A 172 -55.44 13.85 8.62
N ARG A 173 -55.19 13.90 7.30
CA ARG A 173 -55.86 13.07 6.31
C ARG A 173 -55.01 12.85 5.08
N VAL A 174 -54.99 11.61 4.55
CA VAL A 174 -54.33 11.23 3.30
C VAL A 174 -55.33 10.50 2.41
N GLY A 175 -55.58 11.00 1.22
CA GLY A 175 -56.51 10.40 0.26
C GLY A 175 -56.02 9.07 -0.30
N ALA A 176 -56.94 8.37 -0.99
CA ALA A 176 -56.56 7.18 -1.76
C ALA A 176 -55.53 7.55 -2.85
N LYS A 177 -54.45 6.79 -2.98
CA LYS A 177 -53.34 7.00 -3.92
C LYS A 177 -52.64 8.35 -3.78
N GLU A 178 -52.93 9.15 -2.74
CA GLU A 178 -52.25 10.36 -2.43
C GLU A 178 -50.83 10.12 -1.95
N LYS A 179 -49.90 10.99 -2.38
CA LYS A 179 -48.50 11.00 -1.98
C LYS A 179 -48.26 12.04 -0.90
N ILE A 180 -47.45 11.68 0.07
CA ILE A 180 -46.97 12.60 1.10
C ILE A 180 -45.46 12.63 1.08
N TYR A 181 -44.90 13.76 1.41
CA TYR A 181 -43.47 14.03 1.36
C TYR A 181 -42.92 14.22 2.76
N LEU A 182 -41.86 13.48 3.08
CA LEU A 182 -41.12 13.60 4.32
C LEU A 182 -39.77 14.24 4.00
N ASN A 183 -39.48 15.35 4.64
CA ASN A 183 -38.21 16.04 4.46
C ASN A 183 -37.52 16.14 5.82
N SER A 184 -36.28 15.67 5.90
CA SER A 184 -35.45 15.76 7.07
C SER A 184 -34.01 15.98 6.64
N MET A 185 -33.15 16.45 7.55
CA MET A 185 -31.71 16.48 7.31
C MET A 185 -31.07 15.33 8.07
N VAL A 186 -30.22 14.57 7.39
CA VAL A 186 -29.37 13.55 7.98
C VAL A 186 -28.00 14.14 8.20
N LYS A 187 -27.58 14.21 9.44
CA LYS A 187 -26.25 14.64 9.85
C LYS A 187 -25.45 13.41 10.28
N VAL A 188 -24.36 13.14 9.57
CA VAL A 188 -23.42 12.07 9.90
C VAL A 188 -22.20 12.68 10.57
N MET A 189 -21.88 12.23 11.80
CA MET A 189 -20.73 12.75 12.52
C MET A 189 -19.41 12.30 11.85
N PRO A 190 -18.33 13.09 11.99
CA PRO A 190 -17.03 12.71 11.40
C PRO A 190 -16.47 11.39 11.91
N GLY A 191 -16.90 10.98 13.12
CA GLY A 191 -16.47 9.72 13.75
C GLY A 191 -17.34 8.51 13.42
N ALA A 192 -18.38 8.67 12.58
CA ALA A 192 -19.28 7.57 12.25
C ALA A 192 -18.54 6.42 11.58
N GLU A 193 -18.86 5.20 11.99
CA GLU A 193 -18.29 4.00 11.37
C GLU A 193 -18.76 3.87 9.92
N GLU A 194 -17.88 3.39 9.06
CA GLU A 194 -18.20 3.09 7.66
C GLU A 194 -19.12 1.87 7.60
N GLY A 195 -20.19 1.95 6.84
CA GLY A 195 -21.13 0.85 6.71
C GLY A 195 -22.56 1.28 6.39
N PHE A 196 -23.46 0.29 6.31
CA PHE A 196 -24.87 0.53 6.06
C PHE A 196 -25.59 0.97 7.33
N VAL A 197 -26.30 2.07 7.21
CA VAL A 197 -27.12 2.64 8.29
C VAL A 197 -28.59 2.51 7.94
N PRO A 198 -29.37 1.73 8.72
CA PRO A 198 -30.80 1.61 8.53
C PRO A 198 -31.54 2.82 9.06
N VAL A 199 -32.53 3.29 8.32
CA VAL A 199 -33.53 4.24 8.73
C VAL A 199 -34.88 3.56 8.71
N THR A 200 -35.56 3.54 9.84
CA THR A 200 -36.87 2.93 9.98
C THR A 200 -37.95 4.03 10.03
N ALA A 201 -38.94 3.95 9.15
CA ALA A 201 -40.12 4.76 9.17
C ALA A 201 -41.28 3.95 9.76
N SER A 202 -41.76 4.34 10.92
CA SER A 202 -42.91 3.73 11.58
C SER A 202 -44.15 4.56 11.37
N PHE A 203 -45.26 3.93 11.04
CA PHE A 203 -46.53 4.57 10.72
C PHE A 203 -47.59 4.15 11.73
N GLU A 204 -48.33 5.13 12.25
CA GLU A 204 -49.53 4.95 13.08
C GLU A 204 -50.64 5.76 12.41
N TYR A 205 -51.76 5.16 12.05
CA TYR A 205 -52.87 5.82 11.37
C TYR A 205 -54.20 5.13 11.66
N GLU A 206 -55.29 5.79 11.32
CA GLU A 206 -56.66 5.25 11.44
C GLU A 206 -57.28 5.06 10.07
N ASP A 207 -58.11 4.04 9.94
CA ASP A 207 -59.01 3.85 8.78
C ASP A 207 -60.26 4.75 8.92
N LYS A 208 -61.16 4.71 7.94
CA LYS A 208 -62.38 5.49 7.94
C LYS A 208 -63.37 5.09 9.04
N LYS A 209 -63.18 3.98 9.74
CA LYS A 209 -63.95 3.57 10.90
C LYS A 209 -63.32 3.93 12.23
N GLY A 210 -62.14 4.54 12.22
CA GLY A 210 -61.38 4.80 13.42
C GLY A 210 -60.59 3.61 13.92
N THR A 211 -60.41 2.57 13.08
CA THR A 211 -59.61 1.42 13.47
C THR A 211 -58.13 1.76 13.33
N ALA A 212 -57.38 1.59 14.41
CA ALA A 212 -55.91 1.85 14.41
C ALA A 212 -55.18 0.85 13.51
N CYS A 213 -54.28 1.38 12.69
CA CYS A 213 -53.42 0.64 11.78
C CYS A 213 -51.99 1.05 12.02
N THR A 214 -51.04 0.13 11.91
CA THR A 214 -49.63 0.38 12.01
C THR A 214 -48.88 -0.25 10.85
N GLY A 215 -47.68 0.27 10.57
CA GLY A 215 -46.80 -0.28 9.58
C GLY A 215 -45.38 0.22 9.75
N THR A 216 -44.43 -0.43 9.16
CA THR A 216 -43.03 -0.03 9.17
C THR A 216 -42.42 -0.22 7.79
N GLU A 217 -41.57 0.72 7.38
CA GLU A 217 -40.74 0.60 6.19
C GLU A 217 -39.28 0.86 6.60
N ARG A 218 -38.36 0.17 5.96
CA ARG A 218 -36.93 0.31 6.23
C ARG A 218 -36.21 0.66 4.95
N LEU A 219 -35.38 1.64 5.02
CA LEU A 219 -34.44 2.03 4.00
C LEU A 219 -33.05 2.06 4.62
N GLU A 220 -32.01 2.02 3.81
CA GLU A 220 -30.64 2.10 4.26
C GLU A 220 -29.81 2.97 3.33
N PHE A 221 -28.82 3.63 3.89
CA PHE A 221 -27.79 4.34 3.14
C PHE A 221 -26.41 3.91 3.64
N HIS A 222 -25.41 4.16 2.82
CA HIS A 222 -24.04 3.76 3.13
C HIS A 222 -23.22 4.96 3.63
N VAL A 223 -22.76 4.92 4.87
CA VAL A 223 -21.80 5.90 5.40
C VAL A 223 -20.42 5.54 4.88
N VAL A 224 -19.76 6.54 4.28
CA VAL A 224 -18.41 6.38 3.74
C VAL A 224 -17.44 7.32 4.44
N GLN A 225 -16.29 6.79 4.85
CA GLN A 225 -15.23 7.61 5.42
C GLN A 225 -14.37 8.20 4.30
N PRO A 226 -14.10 9.54 4.33
CA PRO A 226 -13.22 10.14 3.34
C PRO A 226 -11.77 9.68 3.59
N SER A 227 -11.13 9.10 2.58
CA SER A 227 -9.72 8.78 2.64
C SER A 227 -8.88 10.05 2.45
N LYS A 228 -7.87 10.22 3.33
CA LYS A 228 -6.95 11.35 3.31
C LYS A 228 -5.54 10.82 3.59
N VAL A 229 -4.74 10.75 2.55
CA VAL A 229 -3.35 10.30 2.65
C VAL A 229 -2.44 11.47 2.26
N HIS A 230 -1.44 11.74 3.07
CA HIS A 230 -0.53 12.85 2.85
C HIS A 230 0.87 12.34 2.46
N LEU A 231 1.45 12.96 1.42
CA LEU A 231 2.79 12.68 0.93
C LEU A 231 3.75 13.80 1.34
N GLU A 232 4.70 13.49 2.17
CA GLU A 232 5.87 14.31 2.44
C GLU A 232 7.06 13.77 1.64
N CYS A 233 7.89 14.67 1.16
CA CYS A 233 9.16 14.33 0.53
C CYS A 233 10.25 15.09 1.26
N GLY A 234 11.34 14.44 1.55
CA GLY A 234 12.54 15.07 2.05
C GLY A 234 13.08 16.13 1.07
N ASP A 235 14.16 16.77 1.42
CA ASP A 235 14.73 17.84 0.62
C ASP A 235 15.14 17.33 -0.76
N ILE A 236 14.47 17.88 -1.77
CA ILE A 236 14.86 17.68 -3.17
C ILE A 236 15.84 18.78 -3.52
N PRO A 237 17.07 18.45 -3.93
CA PRO A 237 18.06 19.47 -4.27
C PRO A 237 17.55 20.34 -5.42
N ALA A 238 17.87 21.63 -5.37
CA ALA A 238 17.52 22.56 -6.45
C ALA A 238 18.28 22.24 -7.75
N GLU A 239 19.49 21.66 -7.63
CA GLU A 239 20.38 21.31 -8.73
C GLU A 239 20.91 19.88 -8.54
N ALA A 240 21.10 19.17 -9.65
CA ALA A 240 21.78 17.88 -9.68
C ALA A 240 22.57 17.74 -10.98
N ALA A 241 23.76 17.19 -10.90
CA ALA A 241 24.55 16.95 -12.10
C ALA A 241 23.99 15.73 -12.87
N SER A 242 24.05 15.82 -14.20
CA SER A 242 23.81 14.64 -15.04
C SER A 242 24.80 13.54 -14.64
N THR A 243 24.35 12.29 -14.56
CA THR A 243 25.03 11.10 -14.03
C THR A 243 25.00 10.92 -12.52
N ASP A 244 24.47 11.89 -11.75
CA ASP A 244 24.28 11.72 -10.33
C ASP A 244 23.12 10.74 -10.02
N THR A 245 23.18 10.18 -8.83
CA THR A 245 22.07 9.40 -8.27
C THR A 245 21.54 10.12 -7.03
N LEU A 246 20.29 10.58 -7.10
CA LEU A 246 19.61 11.20 -5.98
C LEU A 246 18.95 10.13 -5.11
N MET A 247 19.03 10.33 -3.79
CA MET A 247 18.29 9.56 -2.80
C MET A 247 17.13 10.42 -2.29
N LEU A 248 15.92 10.13 -2.76
CA LEU A 248 14.71 10.85 -2.35
C LEU A 248 14.01 10.06 -1.25
N SER A 249 14.02 10.59 -0.04
CA SER A 249 13.23 10.04 1.05
C SER A 249 11.78 10.52 0.90
N VAL A 250 10.84 9.60 1.00
CA VAL A 250 9.41 9.88 0.99
C VAL A 250 8.78 9.31 2.24
N LYS A 251 7.85 10.06 2.80
CA LYS A 251 7.07 9.69 3.95
C LYS A 251 5.59 9.83 3.58
N VAL A 252 4.83 8.80 3.85
CA VAL A 252 3.39 8.76 3.60
C VAL A 252 2.67 8.62 4.92
N GLN A 253 1.64 9.42 5.14
CA GLN A 253 0.83 9.41 6.36
C GLN A 253 -0.63 9.12 5.99
N ASN A 254 -1.20 8.10 6.59
CA ASN A 254 -2.63 7.84 6.49
C ASN A 254 -3.36 8.68 7.55
N LEU A 255 -3.92 9.80 7.15
CA LEU A 255 -4.71 10.69 8.01
C LEU A 255 -6.21 10.34 8.00
N SER A 256 -6.59 9.23 7.33
CA SER A 256 -7.94 8.70 7.31
C SER A 256 -8.26 8.00 8.63
N ARG A 257 -9.55 7.74 8.84
CA ARG A 257 -10.04 6.89 9.94
C ARG A 257 -10.16 5.41 9.53
N THR A 258 -9.93 5.12 8.26
CA THR A 258 -9.96 3.78 7.68
C THR A 258 -8.59 3.39 7.14
N PRO A 259 -8.28 2.10 7.03
CA PRO A 259 -7.06 1.64 6.40
C PRO A 259 -7.04 1.99 4.91
N VAL A 260 -5.84 2.15 4.37
CA VAL A 260 -5.59 2.29 2.92
C VAL A 260 -4.64 1.22 2.45
N ASN A 261 -4.83 0.75 1.23
CA ASN A 261 -4.13 -0.40 0.69
C ASN A 261 -3.27 -0.02 -0.52
N ASN A 262 -2.29 -0.88 -0.85
CA ASN A 262 -1.47 -0.75 -2.06
C ASN A 262 -0.80 0.62 -2.21
N VAL A 263 -0.40 1.23 -1.10
CA VAL A 263 0.23 2.56 -1.08
C VAL A 263 1.58 2.50 -1.75
N ARG A 264 1.74 3.31 -2.80
CA ARG A 264 2.97 3.37 -3.60
C ARG A 264 3.26 4.78 -4.07
N VAL A 265 4.55 5.13 -4.11
CA VAL A 265 5.02 6.40 -4.61
C VAL A 265 5.90 6.16 -5.84
N SER A 266 5.62 6.88 -6.91
CA SER A 266 6.39 6.86 -8.14
C SER A 266 6.82 8.27 -8.53
N LEU A 267 7.92 8.37 -9.27
CA LEU A 267 8.43 9.64 -9.76
C LEU A 267 8.31 9.68 -11.28
N LYS A 268 7.93 10.83 -11.81
CA LYS A 268 7.90 11.13 -13.25
C LYS A 268 8.55 12.49 -13.50
N GLY A 269 9.42 12.56 -14.49
CA GLY A 269 10.11 13.80 -14.89
C GLY A 269 11.05 13.53 -16.05
N LYS A 270 11.26 14.52 -16.92
CA LYS A 270 12.23 14.41 -18.01
C LYS A 270 13.64 14.34 -17.42
N GLY A 271 14.45 13.39 -17.88
CA GLY A 271 15.81 13.18 -17.38
C GLY A 271 15.90 12.63 -15.96
N LEU A 272 14.79 12.20 -15.36
CA LEU A 272 14.73 11.61 -14.02
C LEU A 272 14.26 10.16 -14.12
N PHE A 273 15.14 9.24 -13.79
CA PHE A 273 14.93 7.81 -13.95
C PHE A 273 14.95 7.10 -12.58
N PRO A 274 13.79 6.92 -11.94
CA PRO A 274 13.73 6.15 -10.71
C PRO A 274 14.07 4.68 -10.99
N LYS A 275 14.96 4.11 -10.17
CA LYS A 275 15.32 2.69 -10.29
C LYS A 275 14.14 1.80 -9.92
N GLU A 276 13.35 2.24 -8.94
CA GLU A 276 12.21 1.50 -8.38
C GLU A 276 11.12 2.47 -7.90
N LYS A 277 9.91 1.97 -7.76
CA LYS A 277 8.84 2.68 -7.06
C LYS A 277 8.97 2.36 -5.57
N VAL A 278 8.68 3.33 -4.71
CA VAL A 278 8.55 3.06 -3.28
C VAL A 278 7.19 2.41 -3.04
N PHE A 279 7.20 1.19 -2.55
CA PHE A 279 6.01 0.49 -2.11
C PHE A 279 5.97 0.51 -0.58
N VAL A 280 4.96 1.18 -0.02
CA VAL A 280 4.75 1.29 1.42
C VAL A 280 3.87 0.13 1.92
N GLY A 281 2.99 -0.38 1.04
CA GLY A 281 2.07 -1.46 1.37
C GLY A 281 0.74 -0.97 1.93
N ASN A 282 0.17 -1.74 2.84
CA ASN A 282 -1.09 -1.40 3.50
C ASN A 282 -0.79 -0.58 4.76
N MET A 283 -1.61 0.43 5.01
CA MET A 283 -1.43 1.36 6.13
C MET A 283 -2.73 1.45 6.93
N GLU A 284 -2.65 1.16 8.21
CA GLU A 284 -3.75 1.36 9.15
C GLU A 284 -4.04 2.86 9.35
N ALA A 285 -5.23 3.15 9.87
CA ALA A 285 -5.64 4.51 10.22
C ALA A 285 -4.65 5.18 11.17
N GLY A 286 -4.23 6.41 10.85
CA GLY A 286 -3.32 7.20 11.69
C GLY A 286 -1.86 6.73 11.68
N THR A 287 -1.47 5.78 10.81
CA THR A 287 -0.09 5.31 10.68
C THR A 287 0.70 6.06 9.62
N GLN A 288 2.02 5.91 9.67
CA GLN A 288 2.93 6.45 8.68
C GLN A 288 3.85 5.35 8.13
N GLY A 289 4.29 5.52 6.89
CA GLY A 289 5.27 4.67 6.25
C GLY A 289 6.33 5.52 5.53
N GLU A 290 7.54 5.02 5.45
CA GLU A 290 8.68 5.71 4.85
C GLU A 290 9.36 4.81 3.82
N GLY A 291 10.04 5.46 2.86
CA GLY A 291 10.84 4.75 1.89
C GLY A 291 11.82 5.67 1.19
N VAL A 292 12.83 5.10 0.55
CA VAL A 292 13.84 5.83 -0.18
C VAL A 292 13.80 5.40 -1.64
N MET A 293 13.73 6.37 -2.53
CA MET A 293 13.76 6.17 -3.97
C MET A 293 15.11 6.60 -4.54
N ARG A 294 15.79 5.71 -5.23
CA ARG A 294 17.01 6.02 -5.97
C ARG A 294 16.65 6.49 -7.36
N VAL A 295 17.07 7.69 -7.72
CA VAL A 295 16.76 8.34 -9.00
C VAL A 295 18.05 8.68 -9.72
N TYR A 296 18.28 8.06 -10.86
CA TYR A 296 19.36 8.44 -11.75
C TYR A 296 18.97 9.72 -12.49
N VAL A 297 19.87 10.71 -12.48
CA VAL A 297 19.71 11.98 -13.17
C VAL A 297 20.43 11.89 -14.51
N GLY A 298 19.69 11.86 -15.60
CA GLY A 298 20.21 11.94 -16.97
C GLY A 298 20.14 13.36 -17.51
N THR A 299 20.26 13.52 -18.80
CA THR A 299 20.00 14.78 -19.50
C THR A 299 18.50 14.95 -19.75
N ARG A 300 18.05 16.16 -20.06
CA ARG A 300 16.64 16.46 -20.37
C ARG A 300 16.12 15.75 -21.63
N THR A 301 17.03 15.42 -22.53
CA THR A 301 16.75 14.76 -23.82
C THR A 301 16.88 13.25 -23.76
N MET A 302 17.36 12.71 -22.63
CA MET A 302 17.49 11.28 -22.41
C MET A 302 16.12 10.62 -22.22
N GLU A 303 15.81 9.62 -23.01
CA GLU A 303 14.57 8.84 -22.90
C GLU A 303 14.70 7.64 -21.96
N LYS A 304 15.87 7.03 -21.96
CA LYS A 304 16.25 5.90 -21.09
C LYS A 304 17.68 6.10 -20.62
N PRO A 305 18.07 5.58 -19.45
CA PRO A 305 19.45 5.63 -19.00
C PRO A 305 20.43 5.19 -20.09
N GLY A 306 21.37 6.07 -20.45
CA GLY A 306 22.39 5.81 -21.47
C GLY A 306 21.96 6.07 -22.93
N VAL A 307 20.73 6.45 -23.20
CA VAL A 307 20.25 6.81 -24.55
C VAL A 307 19.88 8.28 -24.57
N ASP A 308 20.74 9.11 -25.11
CA ASP A 308 20.56 10.56 -25.23
C ASP A 308 20.41 10.96 -26.69
N SER A 309 19.39 11.73 -27.01
CA SER A 309 19.10 12.26 -28.35
C SER A 309 19.46 13.76 -28.48
N GLY A 310 19.99 14.37 -27.42
CA GLY A 310 20.35 15.79 -27.40
C GLY A 310 21.57 16.10 -28.26
N THR A 311 21.49 17.16 -29.04
CA THR A 311 22.57 17.63 -29.93
C THR A 311 23.26 18.89 -29.38
N SER A 312 22.62 19.62 -28.49
CA SER A 312 23.14 20.86 -27.89
C SER A 312 23.08 20.85 -26.38
N GLU A 313 24.02 21.54 -25.75
CA GLU A 313 24.07 21.66 -24.28
C GLU A 313 22.82 22.33 -23.69
N SER A 314 22.25 23.29 -24.39
CA SER A 314 21.03 23.99 -23.98
C SER A 314 19.79 23.10 -23.99
N GLU A 315 19.79 22.05 -24.80
CA GLU A 315 18.72 21.04 -24.81
C GLU A 315 18.92 20.01 -23.70
N MET A 316 20.15 19.61 -23.47
CA MET A 316 20.52 18.55 -22.54
C MET A 316 20.41 18.96 -21.06
N PHE A 317 20.74 20.22 -20.76
CA PHE A 317 20.81 20.73 -19.39
C PHE A 317 19.80 21.84 -19.11
N GLY A 318 19.54 22.14 -17.84
CA GLY A 318 18.65 23.20 -17.37
C GLY A 318 17.45 22.68 -16.58
N ASN A 319 16.47 23.56 -16.40
CA ASN A 319 15.33 23.30 -15.54
C ASN A 319 14.41 22.19 -16.05
N VAL A 320 14.07 21.26 -15.17
CA VAL A 320 13.08 20.20 -15.39
C VAL A 320 11.97 20.27 -14.34
N LYS A 321 10.79 19.83 -14.72
CA LYS A 321 9.65 19.66 -13.81
C LYS A 321 9.51 18.19 -13.52
N GLY A 322 9.66 17.83 -12.26
CA GLY A 322 9.35 16.49 -11.76
C GLY A 322 8.03 16.47 -10.99
N LYS A 323 7.45 15.29 -10.88
CA LYS A 323 6.30 15.04 -10.02
C LYS A 323 6.42 13.68 -9.33
N LEU A 324 6.19 13.70 -8.04
CA LEU A 324 5.92 12.49 -7.26
C LEU A 324 4.44 12.20 -7.36
N VAL A 325 4.10 10.95 -7.62
CA VAL A 325 2.72 10.46 -7.72
C VAL A 325 2.54 9.43 -6.64
N LEU A 326 1.78 9.78 -5.62
CA LEU A 326 1.23 8.86 -4.62
C LEU A 326 0.00 8.18 -5.23
N ALA A 327 -0.08 6.87 -5.14
CA ALA A 327 -1.26 6.10 -5.48
C ALA A 327 -1.59 5.14 -4.35
N TYR A 328 -2.86 5.03 -4.00
CA TYR A 328 -3.35 4.12 -2.96
C TYR A 328 -4.79 3.70 -3.28
N GLU A 329 -5.27 2.68 -2.61
CA GLU A 329 -6.64 2.20 -2.66
C GLU A 329 -7.31 2.45 -1.31
N ASP A 330 -8.55 2.94 -1.33
CA ASP A 330 -9.35 3.12 -0.11
C ASP A 330 -9.91 1.77 0.40
N SER A 331 -10.64 1.78 1.52
CA SER A 331 -11.28 0.60 2.13
C SER A 331 -12.22 -0.14 1.17
N ARG A 332 -12.70 0.53 0.12
CA ARG A 332 -13.64 -0.01 -0.89
C ARG A 332 -12.95 -0.46 -2.18
N GLY A 333 -11.62 -0.32 -2.26
CA GLY A 333 -10.83 -0.68 -3.44
C GLY A 333 -10.78 0.41 -4.53
N ASN A 334 -11.30 1.63 -4.28
CA ASN A 334 -11.16 2.72 -5.23
C ASN A 334 -9.75 3.26 -5.23
N THR A 335 -9.17 3.43 -6.41
CA THR A 335 -7.82 3.97 -6.55
C THR A 335 -7.82 5.49 -6.52
N HIS A 336 -7.05 6.07 -5.60
CA HIS A 336 -6.78 7.49 -5.47
C HIS A 336 -5.36 7.82 -5.91
N LYS A 337 -5.17 9.03 -6.46
CA LYS A 337 -3.85 9.55 -6.90
C LYS A 337 -3.70 10.98 -6.46
N GLU A 338 -2.53 11.28 -5.87
CA GLU A 338 -2.13 12.63 -5.51
C GLU A 338 -0.78 12.95 -6.14
N GLU A 339 -0.59 14.18 -6.64
CA GLU A 339 0.64 14.59 -7.30
C GLU A 339 1.31 15.74 -6.55
N LYS A 340 2.57 15.58 -6.18
CA LYS A 340 3.42 16.63 -5.64
C LYS A 340 4.46 17.03 -6.67
N LYS A 341 4.38 18.26 -7.16
CA LYS A 341 5.27 18.79 -8.20
C LYS A 341 6.50 19.45 -7.60
N PHE A 342 7.64 19.33 -8.25
CA PHE A 342 8.87 19.98 -7.89
C PHE A 342 9.65 20.46 -9.14
N LYS A 343 10.66 21.27 -8.91
CA LYS A 343 11.58 21.74 -9.96
C LYS A 343 13.00 21.33 -9.58
N LEU A 344 13.78 20.97 -10.57
CA LEU A 344 15.18 20.59 -10.45
C LEU A 344 15.93 21.15 -11.65
N GLU A 345 17.12 21.69 -11.46
CA GLU A 345 18.02 22.06 -12.54
C GLU A 345 19.03 20.93 -12.77
N ILE A 346 19.04 20.39 -13.99
CA ILE A 346 20.04 19.40 -14.40
C ILE A 346 21.26 20.16 -14.92
N THR A 347 22.40 19.98 -14.25
CA THR A 347 23.67 20.60 -14.58
C THR A 347 24.59 19.60 -15.29
N LYS A 348 25.68 20.11 -15.89
CA LYS A 348 26.72 19.28 -16.50
C LYS A 348 27.35 18.36 -15.45
N PRO A 349 27.82 17.16 -15.86
CA PRO A 349 28.53 16.29 -14.95
C PRO A 349 29.79 16.94 -14.42
N LYS A 350 29.95 16.93 -13.09
CA LYS A 350 31.18 17.44 -12.43
C LYS A 350 32.25 16.37 -12.63
N ILE A 351 33.14 16.60 -13.60
CA ILE A 351 34.34 15.77 -13.78
C ILE A 351 35.24 16.06 -12.60
N GLN A 352 35.26 15.22 -11.59
CA GLN A 352 36.32 15.24 -10.59
C GLN A 352 37.57 14.71 -11.28
N THR A 353 38.42 15.63 -11.74
CA THR A 353 39.79 15.27 -12.07
C THR A 353 40.43 14.83 -10.76
N LEU A 354 40.53 13.54 -10.54
CA LEU A 354 41.41 13.00 -9.53
C LEU A 354 42.78 13.56 -9.88
N LYS A 355 43.28 14.58 -9.09
CA LYS A 355 44.69 14.94 -9.11
C LYS A 355 45.40 13.67 -8.67
N VAL A 356 45.85 12.88 -9.64
CA VAL A 356 46.81 11.82 -9.38
C VAL A 356 48.03 12.57 -8.85
N GLU A 357 48.16 12.63 -7.55
CA GLU A 357 49.42 13.11 -6.93
C GLU A 357 50.49 12.17 -7.53
N LYS A 358 51.34 12.79 -8.38
CA LYS A 358 52.51 12.06 -8.87
C LYS A 358 53.17 11.47 -7.65
N PRO A 359 53.48 10.16 -7.63
CA PRO A 359 54.12 9.55 -6.48
C PRO A 359 55.33 10.37 -6.13
N LYS A 360 55.39 10.95 -4.93
CA LYS A 360 56.56 11.62 -4.43
C LYS A 360 57.72 10.70 -4.70
N LYS A 361 58.70 11.14 -5.55
CA LYS A 361 59.91 10.34 -5.81
C LYS A 361 60.40 9.88 -4.44
N ALA A 362 60.38 8.58 -4.24
CA ALA A 362 60.87 8.02 -2.98
C ALA A 362 62.28 8.55 -2.78
N ASN A 363 62.51 9.29 -1.70
CA ASN A 363 63.77 9.91 -1.39
C ASN A 363 64.75 8.77 -1.14
N SER A 364 65.57 8.43 -2.17
CA SER A 364 66.43 7.25 -2.16
C SER A 364 67.74 7.48 -1.38
N TRP A 365 67.82 8.52 -0.53
CA TRP A 365 68.99 8.83 0.27
C TRP A 365 69.47 7.68 1.14
N TRP A 366 68.58 6.77 1.55
CA TRP A 366 68.89 5.62 2.37
C TRP A 366 69.75 4.59 1.62
N PHE A 367 69.67 4.52 0.28
CA PHE A 367 70.62 3.73 -0.49
C PHE A 367 72.06 4.24 -0.36
N SER A 368 72.26 5.54 -0.30
CA SER A 368 73.58 6.13 -0.08
C SER A 368 74.13 5.83 1.31
N VAL A 369 73.25 5.77 2.32
CA VAL A 369 73.61 5.38 3.69
C VAL A 369 74.06 3.92 3.76
N ILE A 370 73.32 3.02 3.09
CA ILE A 370 73.68 1.61 3.04
C ILE A 370 75.00 1.40 2.27
N ALA A 371 75.21 2.10 1.14
CA ALA A 371 76.44 2.02 0.38
C ALA A 371 77.64 2.54 1.19
N ALA A 372 77.49 3.67 1.90
CA ALA A 372 78.56 4.19 2.78
C ALA A 372 78.84 3.26 3.96
N GLY A 373 77.82 2.70 4.59
CA GLY A 373 77.98 1.70 5.69
C GLY A 373 78.68 0.44 5.24
N GLY A 374 78.28 -0.06 4.04
CA GLY A 374 78.93 -1.24 3.43
C GLY A 374 80.38 -0.99 3.07
N ALA A 375 80.70 0.19 2.51
CA ALA A 375 82.09 0.55 2.22
C ALA A 375 82.97 0.69 3.49
N GLY A 376 82.39 1.29 4.57
CA GLY A 376 83.03 1.39 5.88
C GLY A 376 83.33 -0.01 6.47
N MET A 377 82.36 -0.94 6.39
CA MET A 377 82.55 -2.30 6.89
C MET A 377 83.63 -3.05 6.12
N LEU A 378 83.69 -2.91 4.80
CA LEU A 378 84.76 -3.48 3.97
C LEU A 378 86.13 -2.94 4.34
N ALA A 379 86.25 -1.61 4.57
CA ALA A 379 87.49 -1.01 5.02
C ALA A 379 87.98 -1.56 6.37
N VAL A 380 87.07 -1.76 7.33
CA VAL A 380 87.42 -2.40 8.63
C VAL A 380 87.89 -3.83 8.46
N ILE A 381 87.20 -4.63 7.58
CA ILE A 381 87.63 -5.99 7.29
C ILE A 381 89.02 -6.03 6.67
N VAL A 382 89.32 -5.15 5.71
CA VAL A 382 90.67 -5.05 5.09
C VAL A 382 91.72 -4.71 6.13
N LEU A 383 91.45 -3.75 7.05
CA LEU A 383 92.37 -3.37 8.13
C LEU A 383 92.61 -4.55 9.11
N LEU A 384 91.55 -5.27 9.45
CA LEU A 384 91.71 -6.44 10.32
C LEU A 384 92.52 -7.56 9.65
N LEU A 385 92.25 -7.85 8.38
CA LEU A 385 93.05 -8.80 7.61
C LEU A 385 94.54 -8.38 7.51
N GLY A 386 94.77 -7.04 7.29
CA GLY A 386 96.14 -6.48 7.30
C GLY A 386 96.84 -6.63 8.66
N ARG A 387 96.09 -6.46 9.79
CA ARG A 387 96.62 -6.68 11.12
C ARG A 387 96.93 -8.17 11.34
N LEU A 388 96.02 -9.09 10.95
CA LEU A 388 96.21 -10.50 11.05
C LEU A 388 97.46 -10.97 10.21
N ARG A 389 97.68 -10.46 9.02
CA ARG A 389 98.84 -10.74 8.21
C ARG A 389 100.11 -10.31 8.90
N ARG A 390 100.12 -9.08 9.47
CA ARG A 390 101.32 -8.52 10.20
C ARG A 390 101.59 -9.38 11.45
N GLN A 391 100.56 -9.89 12.14
CA GLN A 391 100.72 -10.80 13.28
C GLN A 391 101.27 -12.11 12.83
N LYS A 392 100.80 -12.71 11.72
CA LYS A 392 101.38 -13.95 11.17
C LYS A 392 102.81 -13.83 10.80
N VAL A 393 103.20 -12.70 10.12
CA VAL A 393 104.62 -12.47 9.81
C VAL A 393 105.45 -12.28 11.06
N ARG A 394 105.01 -11.61 12.13
CA ARG A 394 105.75 -11.50 13.40
C ARG A 394 105.86 -12.89 14.12
N ILE A 395 104.86 -13.73 14.03
CA ILE A 395 104.87 -15.10 14.60
C ILE A 395 105.87 -15.95 13.81
N GLU A 396 105.90 -15.87 12.49
CA GLU A 396 106.92 -16.52 11.66
C GLU A 396 108.34 -16.06 11.90
N GLU A 397 108.57 -14.75 12.10
CA GLU A 397 109.84 -14.23 12.49
C GLU A 397 110.30 -14.67 13.89
N MET A 398 109.36 -14.66 14.85
CA MET A 398 109.66 -15.27 16.18
C MET A 398 109.94 -16.78 16.13
N LYS A 399 109.18 -17.55 15.26
CA LYS A 399 109.51 -19.01 15.07
C LYS A 399 110.84 -19.21 14.44
N LYS A 400 111.35 -18.29 13.51
CA LYS A 400 112.66 -18.38 12.96
C LYS A 400 113.77 -18.01 13.97
N MET A 401 113.51 -17.07 14.90
CA MET A 401 114.47 -16.72 15.96
C MET A 401 114.58 -17.77 17.09
N TYR A 402 113.53 -18.50 17.42
CA TYR A 402 113.57 -19.48 18.49
C TYR A 402 113.67 -20.93 18.00
N GLY A 403 113.56 -21.16 16.66
CA GLY A 403 113.72 -22.50 16.11
C GLY A 403 115.10 -22.85 15.61
N GLY A 404 116.11 -22.14 15.94
CA GLY A 404 117.54 -22.37 15.59
C GLY A 404 118.39 -22.66 16.78
N SER A 405 117.90 -23.59 17.64
CA SER A 405 118.77 -24.26 18.64
C SER A 405 118.16 -25.58 19.11
N ILE A 406 118.40 -26.61 18.38
CA ILE A 406 118.89 -27.92 18.81
C ILE A 406 119.36 -28.61 17.53
#